data_05e3e81e56e65babbc2366a2efd04b5f
#
_entry.id   05e3e81e56e65babbc2366a2efd04b5f
#
_cell.length_a   1.000
_cell.length_b   1.000
_cell.length_c   1.000
_cell.angle_alpha   90.00
_cell.angle_beta   90.00
_cell.angle_gamma   90.00
#
_symmetry.space_group_name_H-M   'P 1'
#
loop_
_entity.id
_entity.type
_entity.pdbx_description
1 polymer ?
#
loop_
_entity_poly.entity_id
_entity_poly.type
_entity_poly.pdbx_seq_one_letter_code
_entity_poly.pdbx_strand_id
1 'polypeptide(L)'
;MIRELEYDVINKIAAGEVVQRPSSVVKELIENSIDSDANQIDVSIIDSGKTLIKVSDNGIGMSKRDIRLCYKKHTTSKILNSDDLLRLSTKGFRGEALSSIGSVSKMIISSSDNKKGIRNVLSIENGQNVEETEESGLNGTLISVQNLFYNVPARRKFLKSDNVELRHIVEEFIRLAIGHSNIHFSLKHNGKDLYLLNPSNLKERLIRVFGKSVDSKIVSISEETPIAKINGFIYKPEYLNKSRKYQYLFVNNRFVKSSYLNHAISKSYEGLTAEENQPSYFIFIDVPEETIDVNVHPTKTEVKFEDEKSIYAIIRSSVRHSLGKFNVIPNIDFSNDVNLSNLSSSKDVKPPSLTFNESFNPFQKNTISNLKNDVFDHNK
;
A
#
# COMPACT_ATOMS: atom_id res chain seq x y z
N MET A 1 11.61 -6.86 -45.45
CA MET A 1 12.36 -5.58 -45.54
C MET A 1 12.16 -4.83 -44.24
N ILE A 2 13.23 -4.49 -43.51
CA ILE A 2 13.19 -3.68 -42.30
C ILE A 2 12.93 -2.22 -42.70
N ARG A 3 12.03 -1.53 -41.97
CA ARG A 3 11.72 -0.11 -42.18
C ARG A 3 11.51 0.58 -40.81
N GLU A 4 11.75 1.86 -40.78
CA GLU A 4 11.43 2.72 -39.63
C GLU A 4 9.91 2.88 -39.50
N LEU A 5 9.41 2.86 -38.25
CA LEU A 5 7.99 3.04 -37.96
C LEU A 5 7.64 4.53 -37.95
N GLU A 6 6.42 4.85 -38.31
CA GLU A 6 5.86 6.18 -38.16
C GLU A 6 5.80 6.58 -36.69
N TYR A 7 6.05 7.84 -36.37
CA TYR A 7 6.10 8.38 -35.02
C TYR A 7 4.82 8.10 -34.20
N ASP A 8 3.65 8.16 -34.83
CA ASP A 8 2.36 7.84 -34.23
C ASP A 8 2.28 6.36 -33.77
N VAL A 9 2.79 5.45 -34.59
CA VAL A 9 2.84 4.01 -34.29
C VAL A 9 3.79 3.75 -33.14
N ILE A 10 4.97 4.37 -33.12
CA ILE A 10 5.96 4.27 -32.03
C ILE A 10 5.34 4.74 -30.72
N ASN A 11 4.60 5.86 -30.75
CA ASN A 11 3.93 6.40 -29.57
C ASN A 11 2.85 5.45 -29.01
N LYS A 12 2.04 4.86 -29.87
CA LYS A 12 1.01 3.89 -29.47
C LYS A 12 1.59 2.59 -28.92
N ILE A 13 2.74 2.14 -29.44
CA ILE A 13 3.46 0.96 -28.91
C ILE A 13 3.98 1.28 -27.50
N ALA A 14 4.74 2.37 -27.35
CA ALA A 14 5.29 2.80 -26.05
C ALA A 14 4.19 3.07 -25.00
N ALA A 15 3.08 3.70 -25.43
CA ALA A 15 1.93 3.88 -24.54
C ALA A 15 1.36 2.54 -24.02
N GLY A 16 1.61 1.43 -24.71
CA GLY A 16 1.16 0.11 -24.26
C GLY A 16 1.89 -0.45 -23.06
N GLU A 17 3.09 -0.03 -22.86
CA GLU A 17 3.89 -0.43 -21.71
C GLU A 17 3.50 0.34 -20.43
N VAL A 18 3.10 1.61 -20.59
CA VAL A 18 2.75 2.51 -19.48
C VAL A 18 1.25 2.47 -19.18
N VAL A 19 0.40 2.55 -20.19
CA VAL A 19 -1.06 2.66 -20.07
C VAL A 19 -1.71 1.37 -20.55
N GLN A 20 -1.87 0.40 -19.65
CA GLN A 20 -2.51 -0.88 -19.97
C GLN A 20 -4.03 -0.85 -19.75
N ARG A 21 -4.53 -0.05 -18.83
CA ARG A 21 -5.94 0.05 -18.41
C ARG A 21 -6.25 1.38 -17.71
N PRO A 22 -7.53 1.69 -17.44
CA PRO A 22 -7.91 2.92 -16.74
C PRO A 22 -7.22 3.12 -15.38
N SER A 23 -7.01 2.06 -14.61
CA SER A 23 -6.33 2.15 -13.31
C SER A 23 -4.86 2.58 -13.43
N SER A 24 -4.18 2.28 -14.54
CA SER A 24 -2.81 2.78 -14.78
C SER A 24 -2.80 4.30 -14.95
N VAL A 25 -3.81 4.86 -15.64
CA VAL A 25 -3.95 6.32 -15.79
C VAL A 25 -4.21 6.97 -14.43
N VAL A 26 -5.15 6.44 -13.65
CA VAL A 26 -5.47 6.95 -12.30
C VAL A 26 -4.24 6.94 -11.42
N LYS A 27 -3.47 5.84 -11.42
CA LYS A 27 -2.24 5.71 -10.65
C LYS A 27 -1.22 6.80 -11.02
N GLU A 28 -0.88 6.91 -12.29
CA GLU A 28 0.14 7.87 -12.76
C GLU A 28 -0.27 9.33 -12.48
N LEU A 29 -1.56 9.68 -12.66
CA LEU A 29 -2.04 11.03 -12.39
C LEU A 29 -2.01 11.36 -10.89
N ILE A 30 -2.45 10.44 -10.01
CA ILE A 30 -2.37 10.64 -8.57
C ILE A 30 -0.90 10.71 -8.10
N GLU A 31 -0.01 9.86 -8.61
CA GLU A 31 1.41 9.91 -8.30
C GLU A 31 2.04 11.25 -8.70
N ASN A 32 1.65 11.83 -9.84
CA ASN A 32 2.08 13.17 -10.25
C ASN A 32 1.54 14.26 -9.31
N SER A 33 0.30 14.15 -8.86
CA SER A 33 -0.28 15.07 -7.88
C SER A 33 0.45 15.00 -6.53
N ILE A 34 0.81 13.79 -6.06
CA ILE A 34 1.62 13.61 -4.83
C ILE A 34 3.01 14.25 -5.00
N ASP A 35 3.67 14.00 -6.14
CA ASP A 35 5.00 14.55 -6.45
C ASP A 35 4.99 16.09 -6.63
N SER A 36 3.81 16.70 -6.82
CA SER A 36 3.61 18.17 -6.86
C SER A 36 3.28 18.78 -5.51
N ASP A 37 3.53 18.07 -4.40
CA ASP A 37 3.25 18.51 -3.03
C ASP A 37 1.77 18.85 -2.76
N ALA A 38 0.84 18.19 -3.47
CA ALA A 38 -0.57 18.37 -3.23
C ALA A 38 -0.99 17.82 -1.86
N ASN A 39 -1.81 18.57 -1.15
CA ASN A 39 -2.44 18.11 0.09
C ASN A 39 -3.93 17.76 -0.09
N GLN A 40 -4.48 18.00 -1.29
CA GLN A 40 -5.82 17.58 -1.70
C GLN A 40 -5.79 17.05 -3.13
N ILE A 41 -6.35 15.84 -3.32
CA ILE A 41 -6.43 15.16 -4.61
C ILE A 41 -7.85 14.60 -4.80
N ASP A 42 -8.52 15.09 -5.83
CA ASP A 42 -9.90 14.73 -6.16
C ASP A 42 -9.95 13.95 -7.47
N VAL A 43 -10.51 12.74 -7.45
CA VAL A 43 -10.63 11.86 -8.59
C VAL A 43 -12.09 11.67 -8.97
N SER A 44 -12.43 11.90 -10.24
CA SER A 44 -13.78 11.66 -10.78
C SER A 44 -13.72 10.77 -12.00
N ILE A 45 -14.56 9.75 -12.04
CA ILE A 45 -14.55 8.71 -13.06
C ILE A 45 -15.97 8.54 -13.62
N ILE A 46 -16.06 8.40 -14.95
CA ILE A 46 -17.29 8.01 -15.67
C ILE A 46 -17.02 6.73 -16.43
N ASP A 47 -17.98 5.79 -16.40
CA ASP A 47 -17.94 4.50 -17.10
C ASP A 47 -16.66 3.72 -16.79
N SER A 48 -16.31 3.65 -15.50
CA SER A 48 -15.12 2.92 -15.02
C SER A 48 -13.82 3.39 -15.69
N GLY A 49 -13.75 4.68 -16.03
CA GLY A 49 -12.58 5.33 -16.65
C GLY A 49 -12.47 5.15 -18.16
N LYS A 50 -13.45 4.56 -18.82
CA LYS A 50 -13.50 4.44 -20.29
C LYS A 50 -13.89 5.74 -20.97
N THR A 51 -14.84 6.46 -20.37
CA THR A 51 -15.36 7.74 -20.89
C THR A 51 -14.60 8.91 -20.30
N LEU A 52 -14.37 8.95 -18.97
CA LEU A 52 -13.67 10.04 -18.30
C LEU A 52 -12.89 9.54 -17.10
N ILE A 53 -11.64 10.00 -17.00
CA ILE A 53 -10.83 10.04 -15.78
C ILE A 53 -10.41 11.48 -15.57
N LYS A 54 -10.81 12.08 -14.46
CA LYS A 54 -10.47 13.45 -14.09
C LYS A 54 -9.77 13.43 -12.74
N VAL A 55 -8.57 14.00 -12.67
CA VAL A 55 -7.80 14.17 -11.43
C VAL A 55 -7.53 15.65 -11.26
N SER A 56 -7.85 16.18 -10.09
CA SER A 56 -7.61 17.57 -9.70
C SER A 56 -6.82 17.60 -8.41
N ASP A 57 -5.80 18.43 -8.37
CA ASP A 57 -4.97 18.67 -7.18
C ASP A 57 -4.76 20.15 -6.93
N ASN A 58 -4.31 20.46 -5.72
CA ASN A 58 -3.92 21.79 -5.27
C ASN A 58 -2.39 21.92 -5.07
N GLY A 59 -1.60 21.13 -5.79
CA GLY A 59 -0.15 21.18 -5.74
C GLY A 59 0.47 22.46 -6.31
N ILE A 60 1.78 22.45 -6.53
CA ILE A 60 2.53 23.62 -7.03
C ILE A 60 2.08 24.11 -8.40
N GLY A 61 1.41 23.25 -9.19
CA GLY A 61 0.99 23.54 -10.55
C GLY A 61 2.11 23.65 -11.55
N MET A 62 1.81 24.16 -12.76
CA MET A 62 2.74 24.30 -13.87
C MET A 62 2.66 25.71 -14.47
N SER A 63 3.82 26.27 -14.82
CA SER A 63 3.92 27.50 -15.60
C SER A 63 3.41 27.31 -17.05
N LYS A 64 3.12 28.40 -17.75
CA LYS A 64 2.73 28.35 -19.16
C LYS A 64 3.78 27.65 -20.04
N ARG A 65 5.05 27.76 -19.69
CA ARG A 65 6.16 27.05 -20.35
C ARG A 65 6.10 25.54 -20.07
N ASP A 66 5.91 25.17 -18.79
CA ASP A 66 5.99 23.77 -18.36
C ASP A 66 4.79 22.96 -18.86
N ILE A 67 3.58 23.56 -18.89
CA ILE A 67 2.39 22.89 -19.42
C ILE A 67 2.53 22.54 -20.91
N ARG A 68 3.28 23.33 -21.69
CA ARG A 68 3.59 23.05 -23.10
C ARG A 68 4.62 21.93 -23.28
N LEU A 69 5.34 21.59 -22.22
CA LEU A 69 6.38 20.56 -22.23
C LEU A 69 5.90 19.26 -21.58
N CYS A 70 5.06 19.31 -20.57
CA CYS A 70 4.74 18.16 -19.71
C CYS A 70 4.18 16.94 -20.44
N TYR A 71 3.54 17.11 -21.61
CA TYR A 71 2.99 16.03 -22.43
C TYR A 71 3.97 15.52 -23.50
N LYS A 72 5.16 16.12 -23.63
CA LYS A 72 6.20 15.65 -24.56
C LYS A 72 6.98 14.50 -23.92
N LYS A 73 7.51 13.61 -24.75
CA LYS A 73 8.37 12.52 -24.30
C LYS A 73 9.68 13.03 -23.72
N HIS A 74 10.20 12.31 -22.72
CA HIS A 74 11.48 12.60 -22.10
C HIS A 74 11.57 13.99 -21.48
N THR A 75 10.44 14.55 -21.05
CA THR A 75 10.37 15.81 -20.32
C THR A 75 9.97 15.57 -18.89
N THR A 76 10.81 15.97 -17.94
CA THR A 76 10.58 15.78 -16.51
C THR A 76 11.24 16.91 -15.75
N SER A 77 10.65 17.28 -14.61
CA SER A 77 11.25 18.18 -13.61
C SER A 77 11.93 17.42 -12.46
N LYS A 78 11.89 16.07 -12.48
CA LYS A 78 12.18 15.23 -11.33
C LYS A 78 13.59 14.67 -11.31
N ILE A 79 14.29 14.67 -12.45
CA ILE A 79 15.68 14.24 -12.62
C ILE A 79 16.40 15.22 -13.54
N LEU A 80 17.64 15.56 -13.22
CA LEU A 80 18.49 16.45 -14.01
C LEU A 80 19.71 15.72 -14.57
N ASN A 81 20.21 14.72 -13.85
CA ASN A 81 21.41 13.99 -14.20
C ASN A 81 21.29 12.49 -13.90
N SER A 82 22.32 11.73 -14.25
CA SER A 82 22.35 10.28 -14.03
C SER A 82 22.38 9.88 -12.55
N ASP A 83 22.94 10.72 -11.69
CA ASP A 83 23.06 10.43 -10.25
C ASP A 83 21.70 10.48 -9.56
N ASP A 84 20.77 11.31 -10.06
CA ASP A 84 19.40 11.38 -9.56
C ASP A 84 18.64 10.06 -9.78
N LEU A 85 19.06 9.21 -10.75
CA LEU A 85 18.48 7.89 -10.97
C LEU A 85 18.80 6.91 -9.85
N LEU A 86 19.86 7.15 -9.08
CA LEU A 86 20.26 6.33 -7.93
C LEU A 86 19.55 6.76 -6.63
N ARG A 87 18.94 7.97 -6.62
CA ARG A 87 18.27 8.56 -5.45
C ARG A 87 16.87 9.02 -5.79
N LEU A 88 16.02 8.07 -6.20
CA LEU A 88 14.65 8.37 -6.65
C LEU A 88 13.69 8.52 -5.48
N SER A 89 13.53 9.75 -4.98
CA SER A 89 12.50 10.09 -3.98
C SER A 89 11.11 10.25 -4.58
N THR A 90 11.00 10.66 -5.85
CA THR A 90 9.72 10.90 -6.54
C THR A 90 9.07 9.61 -7.04
N LYS A 91 7.73 9.58 -7.12
CA LYS A 91 6.97 8.44 -7.63
C LYS A 91 7.18 8.22 -9.13
N GLY A 92 7.22 9.30 -9.93
CA GLY A 92 7.50 9.30 -11.37
C GLY A 92 8.86 9.95 -11.67
N PHE A 93 9.55 9.50 -12.73
CA PHE A 93 10.83 10.09 -13.17
C PHE A 93 11.08 10.04 -14.68
N ARG A 94 10.41 9.13 -15.42
CA ARG A 94 10.70 8.86 -16.84
C ARG A 94 10.24 9.97 -17.79
N GLY A 95 9.31 10.84 -17.37
CA GLY A 95 8.74 11.89 -18.26
C GLY A 95 7.94 11.33 -19.43
N GLU A 96 7.27 10.18 -19.27
CA GLU A 96 6.57 9.49 -20.34
C GLU A 96 5.08 9.24 -20.05
N ALA A 97 4.62 9.43 -18.82
CA ALA A 97 3.25 9.10 -18.42
C ALA A 97 2.23 9.95 -19.20
N LEU A 98 2.35 11.29 -19.16
CA LEU A 98 1.40 12.18 -19.83
C LEU A 98 1.47 12.06 -21.36
N SER A 99 2.66 11.89 -21.94
CA SER A 99 2.82 11.67 -23.38
C SER A 99 2.15 10.37 -23.82
N SER A 100 2.29 9.30 -23.03
CA SER A 100 1.65 8.01 -23.27
C SER A 100 0.13 8.09 -23.16
N ILE A 101 -0.40 8.77 -22.13
CA ILE A 101 -1.84 8.98 -21.94
C ILE A 101 -2.42 9.80 -23.08
N GLY A 102 -1.78 10.93 -23.44
CA GLY A 102 -2.24 11.83 -24.52
C GLY A 102 -2.23 11.16 -25.90
N SER A 103 -1.35 10.18 -26.14
CA SER A 103 -1.30 9.47 -27.43
C SER A 103 -2.46 8.48 -27.63
N VAL A 104 -3.14 8.03 -26.55
CA VAL A 104 -4.23 7.04 -26.60
C VAL A 104 -5.56 7.56 -26.07
N SER A 105 -5.68 8.86 -25.83
CA SER A 105 -6.89 9.52 -25.32
C SER A 105 -7.00 10.96 -25.82
N LYS A 106 -8.15 11.60 -25.57
CA LYS A 106 -8.26 13.05 -25.61
C LYS A 106 -7.96 13.56 -24.21
N MET A 107 -6.94 14.42 -24.05
CA MET A 107 -6.48 14.89 -22.74
C MET A 107 -6.55 16.41 -22.67
N ILE A 108 -7.11 16.92 -21.59
CA ILE A 108 -7.14 18.34 -21.26
C ILE A 108 -6.34 18.53 -19.97
N ILE A 109 -5.35 19.41 -20.01
CA ILE A 109 -4.54 19.80 -18.87
C ILE A 109 -4.83 21.27 -18.57
N SER A 110 -5.29 21.57 -17.35
CA SER A 110 -5.49 22.93 -16.87
C SER A 110 -4.64 23.11 -15.62
N SER A 111 -3.71 24.06 -15.62
CA SER A 111 -2.76 24.23 -14.52
C SER A 111 -2.36 25.69 -14.33
N SER A 112 -2.02 26.02 -13.06
CA SER A 112 -1.50 27.31 -12.65
C SER A 112 -0.48 27.14 -11.53
N ASP A 113 0.63 27.83 -11.62
CA ASP A 113 1.70 27.94 -10.62
C ASP A 113 1.66 29.27 -9.85
N ASN A 114 0.65 30.10 -10.13
CA ASN A 114 0.56 31.46 -9.57
C ASN A 114 -0.80 31.74 -8.92
N LYS A 115 -0.80 32.68 -7.96
CA LYS A 115 -1.99 33.09 -7.21
C LYS A 115 -2.86 34.13 -7.96
N LYS A 116 -2.64 34.37 -9.24
CA LYS A 116 -3.35 35.40 -10.02
C LYS A 116 -4.74 34.94 -10.46
N GLY A 117 -5.13 33.70 -10.15
CA GLY A 117 -6.43 33.17 -10.50
C GLY A 117 -6.61 32.84 -11.97
N ILE A 118 -5.52 32.68 -12.73
CA ILE A 118 -5.52 32.32 -14.15
C ILE A 118 -4.80 30.99 -14.30
N ARG A 119 -5.47 30.04 -14.98
CA ARG A 119 -4.96 28.73 -15.36
C ARG A 119 -4.73 28.70 -16.86
N ASN A 120 -3.60 28.09 -17.26
CA ASN A 120 -3.38 27.76 -18.66
C ASN A 120 -4.05 26.42 -18.95
N VAL A 121 -4.76 26.33 -20.06
CA VAL A 121 -5.47 25.12 -20.50
C VAL A 121 -4.88 24.66 -21.82
N LEU A 122 -4.57 23.37 -21.89
CA LEU A 122 -3.99 22.73 -23.07
C LEU A 122 -4.84 21.52 -23.45
N SER A 123 -5.35 21.49 -24.68
CA SER A 123 -6.08 20.37 -25.25
C SER A 123 -5.15 19.53 -26.13
N ILE A 124 -5.06 18.24 -25.85
CA ILE A 124 -4.17 17.30 -26.53
C ILE A 124 -5.00 16.18 -27.14
N GLU A 125 -4.78 15.95 -28.43
CA GLU A 125 -5.39 14.85 -29.18
C GLU A 125 -4.32 14.12 -30.01
N ASN A 126 -4.29 12.79 -30.00
CA ASN A 126 -3.25 11.99 -30.64
C ASN A 126 -1.81 12.41 -30.27
N GLY A 127 -1.59 12.84 -29.03
CA GLY A 127 -0.28 13.29 -28.56
C GLY A 127 0.17 14.65 -29.07
N GLN A 128 -0.71 15.41 -29.74
CA GLN A 128 -0.42 16.74 -30.26
C GLN A 128 -1.29 17.80 -29.59
N ASN A 129 -0.71 19.00 -29.40
CA ASN A 129 -1.49 20.15 -28.96
C ASN A 129 -2.45 20.61 -30.05
N VAL A 130 -3.74 20.65 -29.73
CA VAL A 130 -4.80 21.10 -30.66
C VAL A 130 -5.24 22.52 -30.34
N GLU A 131 -5.26 22.89 -29.03
CA GLU A 131 -5.77 24.16 -28.56
C GLU A 131 -5.10 24.59 -27.26
N GLU A 132 -4.81 25.88 -27.12
CA GLU A 132 -4.31 26.50 -25.90
C GLU A 132 -5.19 27.70 -25.55
N THR A 133 -5.74 27.69 -24.33
CA THR A 133 -6.62 28.76 -23.82
C THR A 133 -6.24 29.11 -22.38
N GLU A 134 -6.91 30.11 -21.83
CA GLU A 134 -6.78 30.49 -20.42
C GLU A 134 -8.16 30.49 -19.78
N GLU A 135 -8.24 30.07 -18.52
CA GLU A 135 -9.46 30.08 -17.71
C GLU A 135 -9.20 30.64 -16.30
N SER A 136 -10.25 31.03 -15.61
CA SER A 136 -10.15 31.40 -14.21
C SER A 136 -10.07 30.15 -13.33
N GLY A 137 -9.18 30.16 -12.33
CA GLY A 137 -9.08 29.03 -11.40
C GLY A 137 -7.95 29.19 -10.39
N LEU A 138 -7.96 28.34 -9.36
CA LEU A 138 -6.97 28.33 -8.29
C LEU A 138 -5.69 27.62 -8.72
N ASN A 139 -4.61 27.75 -7.94
CA ASN A 139 -3.37 27.01 -8.11
C ASN A 139 -3.62 25.49 -8.10
N GLY A 140 -2.71 24.77 -8.73
CA GLY A 140 -2.74 23.31 -8.84
C GLY A 140 -2.98 22.86 -10.27
N THR A 141 -3.24 21.58 -10.44
CA THR A 141 -3.40 20.95 -11.73
C THR A 141 -4.71 20.17 -11.82
N LEU A 142 -5.34 20.25 -12.99
CA LEU A 142 -6.51 19.43 -13.34
C LEU A 142 -6.21 18.74 -14.66
N ILE A 143 -6.26 17.43 -14.69
CA ILE A 143 -6.09 16.62 -15.90
C ILE A 143 -7.36 15.82 -16.13
N SER A 144 -7.94 16.00 -17.34
CA SER A 144 -9.11 15.25 -17.82
C SER A 144 -8.69 14.36 -18.99
N VAL A 145 -8.82 13.05 -18.81
CA VAL A 145 -8.54 12.03 -19.83
C VAL A 145 -9.87 11.49 -20.31
N GLN A 146 -10.19 11.72 -21.58
CA GLN A 146 -11.47 11.38 -22.17
C GLN A 146 -11.31 10.30 -23.24
N ASN A 147 -12.29 9.40 -23.32
CA ASN A 147 -12.40 8.37 -24.35
C ASN A 147 -11.11 7.52 -24.48
N LEU A 148 -10.64 6.98 -23.37
CA LEU A 148 -9.42 6.17 -23.34
C LEU A 148 -9.45 5.06 -24.40
N PHE A 149 -8.36 4.93 -25.18
CA PHE A 149 -8.18 3.99 -26.30
C PHE A 149 -9.13 4.22 -27.49
N TYR A 150 -9.69 5.43 -27.68
CA TYR A 150 -10.58 5.69 -28.81
C TYR A 150 -9.88 5.45 -30.17
N ASN A 151 -8.59 5.72 -30.27
CA ASN A 151 -7.75 5.56 -31.48
C ASN A 151 -6.97 4.23 -31.50
N VAL A 152 -7.23 3.31 -30.53
CA VAL A 152 -6.65 1.97 -30.45
C VAL A 152 -7.75 0.93 -30.20
N PRO A 153 -8.62 0.62 -31.22
CA PRO A 153 -9.82 -0.21 -31.04
C PRO A 153 -9.54 -1.60 -30.45
N ALA A 154 -8.39 -2.20 -30.81
CA ALA A 154 -7.98 -3.49 -30.27
C ALA A 154 -7.86 -3.43 -28.75
N ARG A 155 -7.15 -2.44 -28.17
CA ARG A 155 -7.01 -2.27 -26.72
C ARG A 155 -8.35 -2.01 -26.04
N ARG A 156 -9.21 -1.17 -26.67
CA ARG A 156 -10.54 -0.91 -26.12
C ARG A 156 -11.38 -2.17 -25.98
N LYS A 157 -11.27 -3.11 -26.92
CA LYS A 157 -11.94 -4.42 -26.87
C LYS A 157 -11.38 -5.35 -25.79
N PHE A 158 -10.11 -5.19 -25.41
CA PHE A 158 -9.47 -6.00 -24.35
C PHE A 158 -9.79 -5.51 -22.92
N LEU A 159 -10.40 -4.33 -22.76
CA LEU A 159 -10.88 -3.88 -21.45
C LEU A 159 -11.92 -4.86 -20.91
N LYS A 160 -11.82 -5.13 -19.62
CA LYS A 160 -12.76 -6.01 -18.93
C LYS A 160 -14.11 -5.31 -18.70
N SER A 161 -15.04 -5.99 -18.03
CA SER A 161 -16.32 -5.39 -17.63
C SER A 161 -16.10 -4.19 -16.72
N ASP A 162 -17.08 -3.27 -16.67
CA ASP A 162 -17.01 -2.03 -15.89
C ASP A 162 -16.73 -2.30 -14.42
N ASN A 163 -17.36 -3.33 -13.84
CA ASN A 163 -17.13 -3.71 -12.46
C ASN A 163 -15.68 -4.15 -12.19
N VAL A 164 -15.05 -4.81 -13.16
CA VAL A 164 -13.65 -5.26 -13.03
C VAL A 164 -12.70 -4.10 -13.15
N GLU A 165 -12.92 -3.20 -14.13
CA GLU A 165 -12.06 -2.01 -14.30
C GLU A 165 -12.22 -1.05 -13.11
N LEU A 166 -13.45 -0.83 -12.62
CA LEU A 166 -13.69 -0.02 -11.42
C LEU A 166 -12.96 -0.59 -10.21
N ARG A 167 -13.01 -1.92 -10.00
CA ARG A 167 -12.29 -2.56 -8.89
C ARG A 167 -10.79 -2.29 -8.96
N HIS A 168 -10.18 -2.39 -10.15
CA HIS A 168 -8.75 -2.08 -10.32
C HIS A 168 -8.44 -0.61 -10.02
N ILE A 169 -9.32 0.32 -10.42
CA ILE A 169 -9.15 1.74 -10.09
C ILE A 169 -9.22 1.95 -8.58
N VAL A 170 -10.22 1.38 -7.93
CA VAL A 170 -10.39 1.47 -6.47
C VAL A 170 -9.19 0.87 -5.73
N GLU A 171 -8.65 -0.26 -6.21
CA GLU A 171 -7.44 -0.87 -5.63
C GLU A 171 -6.22 0.06 -5.70
N GLU A 172 -5.95 0.69 -6.86
CA GLU A 172 -4.83 1.63 -7.00
C GLU A 172 -5.06 2.90 -6.17
N PHE A 173 -6.28 3.45 -6.17
CA PHE A 173 -6.65 4.59 -5.34
C PHE A 173 -6.42 4.30 -3.85
N ILE A 174 -6.87 3.16 -3.35
CA ILE A 174 -6.69 2.75 -1.94
C ILE A 174 -5.21 2.61 -1.60
N ARG A 175 -4.39 2.01 -2.47
CA ARG A 175 -2.94 1.88 -2.26
C ARG A 175 -2.29 3.24 -2.05
N LEU A 176 -2.58 4.20 -2.91
CA LEU A 176 -2.04 5.55 -2.82
C LEU A 176 -2.57 6.31 -1.60
N ALA A 177 -3.86 6.18 -1.30
CA ALA A 177 -4.49 6.84 -0.16
C ALA A 177 -4.01 6.29 1.20
N ILE A 178 -3.62 5.00 1.29
CA ILE A 178 -3.00 4.42 2.49
C ILE A 178 -1.55 4.89 2.61
N GLY A 179 -0.79 4.86 1.50
CA GLY A 179 0.60 5.30 1.47
C GLY A 179 0.80 6.76 1.85
N HIS A 180 -0.25 7.59 1.71
CA HIS A 180 -0.21 9.04 1.97
C HIS A 180 -1.40 9.49 2.83
N SER A 181 -1.48 9.00 4.06
CA SER A 181 -2.60 9.27 4.97
C SER A 181 -2.74 10.74 5.39
N ASN A 182 -1.70 11.55 5.23
CA ASN A 182 -1.67 13.00 5.46
C ASN A 182 -2.32 13.83 4.36
N ILE A 183 -2.66 13.23 3.21
CA ILE A 183 -3.30 13.91 2.06
C ILE A 183 -4.81 13.65 2.08
N HIS A 184 -5.59 14.68 1.71
CA HIS A 184 -7.02 14.50 1.43
C HIS A 184 -7.20 13.81 0.09
N PHE A 185 -7.98 12.72 0.07
CA PHE A 185 -8.36 12.03 -1.16
C PHE A 185 -9.87 11.91 -1.31
N SER A 186 -10.39 12.19 -2.49
CA SER A 186 -11.77 11.85 -2.85
C SER A 186 -11.82 11.02 -4.15
N LEU A 187 -12.77 10.08 -4.22
CA LEU A 187 -13.05 9.29 -5.41
C LEU A 187 -14.56 9.29 -5.68
N LYS A 188 -14.94 9.80 -6.86
CA LYS A 188 -16.32 9.78 -7.37
C LYS A 188 -16.42 8.87 -8.59
N HIS A 189 -17.50 8.10 -8.69
CA HIS A 189 -17.84 7.31 -9.86
C HIS A 189 -19.28 7.59 -10.30
N ASN A 190 -19.45 8.00 -11.56
CA ASN A 190 -20.75 8.37 -12.12
C ASN A 190 -21.53 9.36 -11.23
N GLY A 191 -20.83 10.36 -10.69
CA GLY A 191 -21.40 11.39 -9.81
C GLY A 191 -21.63 10.98 -8.35
N LYS A 192 -21.42 9.72 -7.98
CA LYS A 192 -21.56 9.23 -6.59
C LYS A 192 -20.21 9.17 -5.89
N ASP A 193 -20.17 9.62 -4.64
CA ASP A 193 -18.98 9.51 -3.81
C ASP A 193 -18.75 8.05 -3.40
N LEU A 194 -17.59 7.49 -3.76
CA LEU A 194 -17.14 6.18 -3.29
C LEU A 194 -16.26 6.32 -2.04
N TYR A 195 -15.36 7.31 -2.02
CA TYR A 195 -14.47 7.58 -0.91
C TYR A 195 -14.36 9.09 -0.68
N LEU A 196 -14.33 9.47 0.60
CA LEU A 196 -13.98 10.80 1.10
C LEU A 196 -13.05 10.61 2.30
N LEU A 197 -11.76 10.82 2.09
CA LEU A 197 -10.70 10.47 3.02
C LEU A 197 -9.93 11.73 3.43
N ASN A 198 -10.33 12.34 4.54
CA ASN A 198 -9.63 13.52 5.09
C ASN A 198 -8.26 13.11 5.64
N PRO A 199 -7.28 14.03 5.72
CA PRO A 199 -6.01 13.81 6.38
C PRO A 199 -6.22 13.20 7.77
N SER A 200 -5.43 12.18 8.11
CA SER A 200 -5.57 11.46 9.37
C SER A 200 -4.30 10.65 9.66
N ASN A 201 -4.20 10.08 10.86
CA ASN A 201 -3.20 9.05 11.12
C ASN A 201 -3.53 7.76 10.34
N LEU A 202 -2.54 6.86 10.22
CA LEU A 202 -2.68 5.63 9.46
C LEU A 202 -3.85 4.76 9.96
N LYS A 203 -4.01 4.62 11.28
CA LYS A 203 -5.08 3.79 11.87
C LYS A 203 -6.47 4.28 11.47
N GLU A 204 -6.72 5.57 11.59
CA GLU A 204 -7.98 6.19 11.17
C GLU A 204 -8.21 6.04 9.65
N ARG A 205 -7.15 6.20 8.84
CA ARG A 205 -7.21 5.98 7.40
C ARG A 205 -7.66 4.56 7.07
N LEU A 206 -7.09 3.55 7.72
CA LEU A 206 -7.47 2.15 7.54
C LEU A 206 -8.93 1.89 7.95
N ILE A 207 -9.38 2.46 9.07
CA ILE A 207 -10.78 2.36 9.53
C ILE A 207 -11.75 3.00 8.52
N ARG A 208 -11.40 4.15 7.96
CA ARG A 208 -12.24 4.83 6.94
C ARG A 208 -12.30 4.05 5.62
N VAL A 209 -11.22 3.39 5.23
CA VAL A 209 -11.16 2.61 3.99
C VAL A 209 -11.82 1.24 4.13
N PHE A 210 -11.57 0.50 5.21
CA PHE A 210 -11.98 -0.90 5.37
C PHE A 210 -13.11 -1.12 6.38
N GLY A 211 -13.54 -0.06 7.05
CA GLY A 211 -14.63 -0.10 8.03
C GLY A 211 -14.16 -0.26 9.48
N LYS A 212 -15.03 0.10 10.42
CA LYS A 212 -14.75 0.10 11.87
C LYS A 212 -14.30 -1.26 12.43
N SER A 213 -14.73 -2.36 11.82
CA SER A 213 -14.36 -3.72 12.25
C SER A 213 -12.86 -4.02 12.15
N VAL A 214 -12.07 -3.22 11.44
CA VAL A 214 -10.62 -3.37 11.34
C VAL A 214 -9.94 -2.99 12.66
N ASP A 215 -10.46 -2.02 13.38
CA ASP A 215 -9.86 -1.48 14.60
C ASP A 215 -9.56 -2.55 15.67
N SER A 216 -10.52 -3.42 15.94
CA SER A 216 -10.37 -4.50 16.92
C SER A 216 -9.45 -5.64 16.45
N LYS A 217 -9.19 -5.73 15.14
CA LYS A 217 -8.48 -6.86 14.51
C LYS A 217 -6.99 -6.63 14.34
N ILE A 218 -6.52 -5.39 14.44
CA ILE A 218 -5.14 -5.01 14.14
C ILE A 218 -4.33 -4.72 15.40
N VAL A 219 -3.03 -4.98 15.31
CA VAL A 219 -2.00 -4.64 16.31
C VAL A 219 -0.97 -3.75 15.65
N SER A 220 -0.48 -2.74 16.34
CA SER A 220 0.58 -1.87 15.85
C SER A 220 1.91 -2.61 15.81
N ILE A 221 2.69 -2.34 14.77
CA ILE A 221 4.09 -2.71 14.65
C ILE A 221 4.91 -1.42 14.57
N SER A 222 5.98 -1.35 15.36
CA SER A 222 6.95 -0.25 15.32
C SER A 222 8.29 -0.77 15.78
N GLU A 223 9.27 -0.72 14.88
CA GLU A 223 10.65 -1.12 15.14
C GLU A 223 11.58 -0.19 14.40
N GLU A 224 12.66 0.23 15.05
CA GLU A 224 13.67 1.10 14.47
C GLU A 224 15.04 0.46 14.62
N THR A 225 15.71 0.27 13.49
CA THR A 225 17.05 -0.30 13.42
C THR A 225 17.96 0.61 12.59
N PRO A 226 19.29 0.45 12.62
CA PRO A 226 20.17 1.22 11.75
C PRO A 226 19.95 0.99 10.24
N ILE A 227 19.33 -0.13 9.87
CA ILE A 227 19.12 -0.53 8.45
C ILE A 227 17.75 -0.09 7.96
N ALA A 228 16.71 -0.22 8.79
CA ALA A 228 15.33 0.04 8.40
C ALA A 228 14.48 0.47 9.59
N LYS A 229 13.50 1.31 9.30
CA LYS A 229 12.40 1.63 10.22
C LYS A 229 11.13 0.97 9.72
N ILE A 230 10.48 0.19 10.59
CA ILE A 230 9.26 -0.55 10.28
C ILE A 230 8.13 0.01 11.12
N ASN A 231 7.04 0.42 10.46
CA ASN A 231 5.84 0.92 11.10
C ASN A 231 4.60 0.30 10.45
N GLY A 232 3.47 0.33 11.17
CA GLY A 232 2.20 -0.05 10.59
C GLY A 232 1.33 -0.92 11.48
N PHE A 233 0.56 -1.80 10.86
CA PHE A 233 -0.39 -2.66 11.55
C PHE A 233 -0.41 -4.07 10.94
N ILE A 234 -0.56 -5.06 11.80
CA ILE A 234 -0.70 -6.47 11.44
C ILE A 234 -1.98 -7.01 12.06
N TYR A 235 -2.61 -7.98 11.43
CA TYR A 235 -3.81 -8.61 11.98
C TYR A 235 -3.46 -9.59 13.09
N LYS A 236 -4.32 -9.65 14.11
CA LYS A 236 -4.23 -10.66 15.17
C LYS A 236 -4.44 -12.06 14.58
N PRO A 237 -3.78 -13.10 15.11
CA PRO A 237 -3.84 -14.46 14.58
C PRO A 237 -5.26 -15.02 14.43
N GLU A 238 -6.15 -14.71 15.36
CA GLU A 238 -7.55 -15.17 15.41
C GLU A 238 -8.42 -14.66 14.26
N TYR A 239 -8.01 -13.57 13.59
CA TYR A 239 -8.77 -12.98 12.45
C TYR A 239 -8.19 -13.34 11.08
N LEU A 240 -7.19 -14.22 11.05
CA LEU A 240 -6.64 -14.69 9.78
C LEU A 240 -7.53 -15.78 9.17
N ASN A 241 -7.51 -15.85 7.84
CA ASN A 241 -8.25 -16.86 7.08
C ASN A 241 -7.45 -17.28 5.83
N LYS A 242 -7.95 -18.29 5.11
CA LYS A 242 -7.31 -18.83 3.90
C LYS A 242 -7.19 -17.80 2.75
N SER A 243 -8.02 -16.76 2.74
CA SER A 243 -8.02 -15.76 1.68
C SER A 243 -7.08 -14.59 1.99
N ARG A 244 -6.26 -14.20 1.01
CA ARG A 244 -5.45 -12.98 1.06
C ARG A 244 -6.35 -11.76 0.94
N LYS A 245 -6.70 -11.10 2.08
CA LYS A 245 -7.58 -9.93 2.05
C LYS A 245 -6.81 -8.63 1.91
N TYR A 246 -5.92 -8.37 2.86
CA TYR A 246 -5.25 -7.07 2.99
C TYR A 246 -3.75 -7.30 3.13
N GLN A 247 -3.02 -7.22 2.02
CA GLN A 247 -1.57 -7.35 2.00
C GLN A 247 -0.98 -6.08 1.39
N TYR A 248 -0.75 -5.09 2.25
CA TYR A 248 -0.23 -3.79 1.87
C TYR A 248 1.17 -3.60 2.46
N LEU A 249 2.16 -3.65 1.57
CA LEU A 249 3.56 -3.42 1.90
C LEU A 249 4.01 -2.15 1.19
N PHE A 250 4.63 -1.25 1.94
CA PHE A 250 5.18 -0.01 1.41
C PHE A 250 6.66 0.09 1.72
N VAL A 251 7.45 0.51 0.76
CA VAL A 251 8.86 0.85 0.92
C VAL A 251 9.03 2.31 0.52
N ASN A 252 9.48 3.16 1.43
CA ASN A 252 9.57 4.61 1.24
C ASN A 252 8.25 5.18 0.66
N ASN A 253 7.11 4.83 1.29
CA ASN A 253 5.75 5.18 0.89
C ASN A 253 5.32 4.68 -0.51
N ARG A 254 6.08 3.80 -1.15
CA ARG A 254 5.74 3.16 -2.42
C ARG A 254 5.17 1.77 -2.18
N PHE A 255 3.99 1.48 -2.74
CA PHE A 255 3.41 0.14 -2.66
C PHE A 255 4.27 -0.88 -3.41
N VAL A 256 4.60 -1.99 -2.74
CA VAL A 256 5.50 -3.03 -3.25
C VAL A 256 4.83 -4.40 -3.12
N LYS A 257 5.06 -5.25 -4.11
CA LYS A 257 4.74 -6.67 -4.07
C LYS A 257 6.04 -7.46 -3.98
N SER A 258 6.26 -8.12 -2.85
CA SER A 258 7.42 -9.00 -2.66
C SER A 258 6.95 -10.32 -2.05
N SER A 259 7.09 -11.40 -2.79
CA SER A 259 6.83 -12.76 -2.28
C SER A 259 7.78 -13.14 -1.15
N TYR A 260 9.02 -12.65 -1.22
CA TYR A 260 10.06 -12.90 -0.23
C TYR A 260 9.72 -12.24 1.12
N LEU A 261 9.33 -10.96 1.12
CA LEU A 261 8.92 -10.25 2.34
C LEU A 261 7.57 -10.75 2.87
N ASN A 262 6.64 -11.11 1.98
CA ASN A 262 5.38 -11.75 2.39
C ASN A 262 5.64 -13.08 3.09
N HIS A 263 6.63 -13.87 2.63
CA HIS A 263 7.05 -15.10 3.31
C HIS A 263 7.63 -14.81 4.70
N ALA A 264 8.44 -13.74 4.89
CA ALA A 264 8.93 -13.33 6.20
C ALA A 264 7.79 -13.05 7.19
N ILE A 265 6.77 -12.30 6.72
CA ILE A 265 5.58 -11.99 7.51
C ILE A 265 4.81 -13.28 7.84
N SER A 266 4.56 -14.14 6.85
CA SER A 266 3.84 -15.41 7.05
C SER A 266 4.54 -16.32 8.05
N LYS A 267 5.86 -16.43 7.98
CA LYS A 267 6.68 -17.21 8.91
C LYS A 267 6.64 -16.67 10.35
N SER A 268 6.30 -15.39 10.54
CA SER A 268 6.13 -14.82 11.88
C SER A 268 4.87 -15.31 12.59
N TYR A 269 3.87 -15.79 11.85
CA TYR A 269 2.63 -16.34 12.38
C TYR A 269 2.69 -17.87 12.61
N GLU A 270 3.80 -18.51 12.25
CA GLU A 270 3.97 -19.96 12.42
C GLU A 270 3.81 -20.37 13.88
N GLY A 271 2.97 -21.37 14.13
CA GLY A 271 2.59 -21.84 15.45
C GLY A 271 1.54 -20.97 16.16
N LEU A 272 1.08 -19.85 15.57
CA LEU A 272 0.03 -18.99 16.15
C LEU A 272 -1.31 -19.15 15.42
N THR A 273 -1.31 -19.73 14.22
CA THR A 273 -2.51 -19.94 13.39
C THR A 273 -2.31 -21.17 12.51
N ALA A 274 -3.39 -21.66 11.87
CA ALA A 274 -3.30 -22.76 10.92
C ALA A 274 -2.42 -22.35 9.71
N GLU A 275 -1.62 -23.28 9.17
CA GLU A 275 -0.66 -23.05 8.08
C GLU A 275 -1.31 -22.49 6.81
N GLU A 276 -2.57 -22.85 6.55
CA GLU A 276 -3.32 -22.37 5.38
C GLU A 276 -3.75 -20.89 5.47
N ASN A 277 -3.72 -20.30 6.68
CA ASN A 277 -4.16 -18.94 6.88
C ASN A 277 -3.13 -17.95 6.35
N GLN A 278 -3.64 -16.92 5.65
CA GLN A 278 -2.82 -15.88 5.06
C GLN A 278 -2.84 -14.63 5.93
N PRO A 279 -1.67 -14.05 6.27
CA PRO A 279 -1.61 -12.83 7.06
C PRO A 279 -2.19 -11.64 6.28
N SER A 280 -2.91 -10.78 7.00
CA SER A 280 -3.30 -9.46 6.53
C SER A 280 -2.49 -8.41 7.28
N TYR A 281 -1.97 -7.42 6.55
CA TYR A 281 -1.04 -6.43 7.10
C TYR A 281 -1.02 -5.13 6.30
N PHE A 282 -0.58 -4.06 6.97
CA PHE A 282 -0.31 -2.74 6.43
C PHE A 282 1.05 -2.31 6.99
N ILE A 283 2.13 -2.66 6.31
CA ILE A 283 3.50 -2.48 6.79
C ILE A 283 4.21 -1.44 5.92
N PHE A 284 4.85 -0.50 6.58
CA PHE A 284 5.71 0.53 5.99
C PHE A 284 7.14 0.25 6.41
N ILE A 285 8.03 0.29 5.46
CA ILE A 285 9.48 0.08 5.61
C ILE A 285 10.15 1.32 5.06
N ASP A 286 10.80 2.08 5.93
CA ASP A 286 11.62 3.21 5.52
C ASP A 286 13.08 2.78 5.57
N VAL A 287 13.78 2.94 4.45
CA VAL A 287 15.19 2.60 4.26
C VAL A 287 15.89 3.75 3.55
N PRO A 288 17.23 3.91 3.71
CA PRO A 288 17.99 4.86 2.92
C PRO A 288 17.80 4.61 1.41
N GLU A 289 17.62 5.67 0.63
CA GLU A 289 17.29 5.56 -0.82
C GLU A 289 18.41 4.83 -1.59
N GLU A 290 19.66 5.01 -1.21
CA GLU A 290 20.83 4.38 -1.82
C GLU A 290 20.89 2.86 -1.62
N THR A 291 20.14 2.29 -0.67
CA THR A 291 20.12 0.85 -0.38
C THR A 291 19.07 0.06 -1.15
N ILE A 292 18.31 0.75 -2.01
CA ILE A 292 17.24 0.13 -2.79
C ILE A 292 17.31 0.49 -4.27
N ASP A 293 16.99 -0.46 -5.14
CA ASP A 293 16.70 -0.20 -6.55
C ASP A 293 15.20 -0.37 -6.81
N VAL A 294 14.54 0.72 -7.19
CA VAL A 294 13.11 0.78 -7.54
C VAL A 294 12.86 0.69 -9.05
N ASN A 295 13.89 0.73 -9.87
CA ASN A 295 13.78 0.70 -11.33
C ASN A 295 13.85 -0.72 -11.90
N VAL A 296 13.35 -1.71 -11.19
CA VAL A 296 13.38 -3.12 -11.58
C VAL A 296 12.30 -3.46 -12.61
N HIS A 297 11.10 -2.87 -12.48
CA HIS A 297 9.95 -3.17 -13.34
C HIS A 297 9.24 -1.88 -13.79
N PRO A 298 8.63 -1.83 -15.01
CA PRO A 298 7.90 -0.65 -15.51
C PRO A 298 6.80 -0.17 -14.55
N THR A 299 6.08 -1.09 -13.90
CA THR A 299 5.02 -0.77 -12.93
C THR A 299 5.55 -0.29 -11.57
N LYS A 300 6.87 -0.36 -11.34
CA LYS A 300 7.54 0.05 -10.09
C LYS A 300 6.95 -0.60 -8.83
N THR A 301 6.35 -1.79 -8.96
CA THR A 301 5.77 -2.54 -7.82
C THR A 301 6.75 -3.53 -7.22
N GLU A 302 7.94 -3.66 -7.77
CA GLU A 302 9.02 -4.49 -7.26
C GLU A 302 10.19 -3.60 -6.85
N VAL A 303 10.80 -3.92 -5.74
CA VAL A 303 11.98 -3.23 -5.19
C VAL A 303 13.03 -4.28 -4.86
N LYS A 304 14.27 -4.00 -5.23
CA LYS A 304 15.41 -4.82 -4.87
C LYS A 304 16.19 -4.12 -3.76
N PHE A 305 16.44 -4.81 -2.67
CA PHE A 305 17.25 -4.30 -1.56
C PHE A 305 18.70 -4.74 -1.74
N GLU A 306 19.64 -3.93 -1.30
CA GLU A 306 21.06 -4.31 -1.24
C GLU A 306 21.27 -5.49 -0.29
N ASP A 307 20.64 -5.47 0.89
CA ASP A 307 20.65 -6.56 1.86
C ASP A 307 19.22 -7.07 2.15
N GLU A 308 18.70 -7.87 1.23
CA GLU A 308 17.38 -8.50 1.39
C GLU A 308 17.26 -9.41 2.60
N LYS A 309 18.37 -10.06 3.00
CA LYS A 309 18.38 -11.01 4.13
C LYS A 309 18.19 -10.29 5.46
N SER A 310 18.87 -9.18 5.66
CA SER A 310 18.68 -8.35 6.86
C SER A 310 17.29 -7.78 6.94
N ILE A 311 16.74 -7.25 5.84
CA ILE A 311 15.34 -6.75 5.79
C ILE A 311 14.35 -7.87 6.13
N TYR A 312 14.54 -9.06 5.56
CA TYR A 312 13.73 -10.25 5.88
C TYR A 312 13.76 -10.57 7.40
N ALA A 313 14.96 -10.63 7.98
CA ALA A 313 15.13 -10.94 9.40
C ALA A 313 14.49 -9.88 10.32
N ILE A 314 14.68 -8.59 9.99
CA ILE A 314 14.10 -7.48 10.73
C ILE A 314 12.56 -7.55 10.68
N ILE A 315 11.95 -7.69 9.50
CA ILE A 315 10.50 -7.83 9.36
C ILE A 315 9.98 -9.01 10.17
N ARG A 316 10.62 -10.18 10.03
CA ARG A 316 10.21 -11.39 10.74
C ARG A 316 10.26 -11.19 12.26
N SER A 317 11.33 -10.61 12.79
CA SER A 317 11.48 -10.38 14.23
C SER A 317 10.49 -9.32 14.74
N SER A 318 10.30 -8.22 14.00
CA SER A 318 9.40 -7.14 14.39
C SER A 318 7.93 -7.59 14.45
N VAL A 319 7.49 -8.35 13.44
CA VAL A 319 6.14 -8.94 13.42
C VAL A 319 5.98 -9.92 14.58
N ARG A 320 6.96 -10.82 14.80
CA ARG A 320 6.93 -11.79 15.89
C ARG A 320 6.89 -11.13 17.28
N HIS A 321 7.68 -10.07 17.47
CA HIS A 321 7.73 -9.28 18.68
C HIS A 321 6.38 -8.60 18.96
N SER A 322 5.77 -7.98 17.95
CA SER A 322 4.45 -7.32 18.10
C SER A 322 3.34 -8.32 18.41
N LEU A 323 3.35 -9.51 17.79
CA LEU A 323 2.41 -10.59 18.12
C LEU A 323 2.62 -11.14 19.52
N GLY A 324 3.90 -11.25 19.98
CA GLY A 324 4.25 -11.69 21.34
C GLY A 324 3.75 -10.72 22.41
N LYS A 325 3.94 -9.41 22.21
CA LYS A 325 3.41 -8.37 23.11
C LYS A 325 1.88 -8.46 23.24
N PHE A 326 1.19 -8.68 22.13
CA PHE A 326 -0.27 -8.83 22.13
C PHE A 326 -0.72 -10.07 22.92
N ASN A 327 -0.05 -11.22 22.78
CA ASN A 327 -0.41 -12.47 23.44
C ASN A 327 -0.03 -12.50 24.92
N VAL A 328 0.94 -11.69 25.35
CA VAL A 328 1.43 -11.65 26.74
C VAL A 328 0.62 -10.68 27.61
N ILE A 329 -0.05 -9.70 27.04
CA ILE A 329 -0.96 -8.80 27.76
C ILE A 329 -2.37 -9.39 27.61
N PRO A 330 -2.88 -10.19 28.58
CA PRO A 330 -4.28 -10.54 28.59
C PRO A 330 -5.08 -9.24 28.68
N ASN A 331 -6.05 -9.05 27.78
CA ASN A 331 -7.07 -8.04 27.98
C ASN A 331 -7.77 -8.37 29.30
N ILE A 332 -7.40 -7.68 30.37
CA ILE A 332 -8.21 -7.67 31.59
C ILE A 332 -9.41 -6.81 31.21
N ASP A 333 -10.44 -7.47 30.71
CA ASP A 333 -11.73 -6.85 30.46
C ASP A 333 -12.37 -6.57 31.82
N PHE A 334 -12.23 -5.35 32.30
CA PHE A 334 -12.93 -4.85 33.49
C PHE A 334 -14.43 -4.61 33.25
N SER A 335 -14.95 -5.01 32.06
CA SER A 335 -16.36 -4.82 31.68
C SER A 335 -17.31 -5.93 32.17
N ASN A 336 -16.82 -6.96 32.82
CA ASN A 336 -17.72 -7.86 33.56
C ASN A 336 -17.94 -7.29 34.95
N ASP A 337 -19.08 -6.64 35.15
CA ASP A 337 -19.68 -6.38 36.45
C ASP A 337 -19.79 -7.70 37.23
N VAL A 338 -18.70 -8.08 37.89
CA VAL A 338 -18.81 -9.08 38.95
C VAL A 338 -19.49 -8.36 40.13
N ASN A 339 -20.78 -8.64 40.29
CA ASN A 339 -21.54 -8.28 41.47
C ASN A 339 -20.77 -8.75 42.73
N LEU A 340 -19.95 -7.89 43.29
CA LEU A 340 -19.20 -8.08 44.54
C LEU A 340 -20.10 -8.06 45.79
N SER A 341 -21.43 -8.14 45.64
CA SER A 341 -22.37 -8.06 46.75
C SER A 341 -22.62 -9.38 47.49
N ASN A 342 -21.99 -10.48 47.11
CA ASN A 342 -22.24 -11.81 47.73
C ASN A 342 -20.99 -12.53 48.25
N LEU A 343 -19.95 -11.82 48.68
CA LEU A 343 -18.82 -12.42 49.39
C LEU A 343 -18.75 -11.91 50.84
N SER A 344 -19.81 -12.16 51.60
CA SER A 344 -19.78 -12.13 53.05
C SER A 344 -20.17 -13.49 53.57
N SER A 345 -19.22 -14.38 53.73
CA SER A 345 -19.18 -15.33 54.86
C SER A 345 -17.81 -16.02 54.91
N SER A 346 -17.14 -15.71 55.93
CA SER A 346 -15.92 -16.29 56.47
C SER A 346 -15.92 -17.83 56.48
N LYS A 347 -14.90 -18.44 55.88
CA LYS A 347 -14.31 -19.69 56.42
C LYS A 347 -12.81 -19.45 56.48
N ASP A 348 -12.28 -19.57 57.72
CA ASP A 348 -10.86 -19.53 58.02
C ASP A 348 -10.11 -20.55 57.13
N VAL A 349 -9.43 -20.06 56.13
CA VAL A 349 -8.48 -20.85 55.33
C VAL A 349 -7.14 -20.76 56.04
N LYS A 350 -6.75 -21.82 56.74
CA LYS A 350 -5.40 -21.98 57.27
C LYS A 350 -4.41 -22.02 56.12
N PRO A 351 -3.32 -21.26 56.14
CA PRO A 351 -2.30 -21.34 55.11
C PRO A 351 -1.67 -22.73 55.08
N PRO A 352 -1.31 -23.28 53.88
CA PRO A 352 -0.66 -24.58 53.79
C PRO A 352 0.70 -24.52 54.52
N SER A 353 0.90 -25.43 55.49
CA SER A 353 2.19 -25.60 56.15
C SER A 353 3.10 -26.44 55.24
N LEU A 354 4.23 -25.88 54.82
CA LEU A 354 5.28 -26.61 54.15
C LEU A 354 6.06 -27.41 55.19
N THR A 355 5.93 -28.75 55.15
CA THR A 355 6.82 -29.65 55.91
C THR A 355 8.03 -29.94 55.05
N PHE A 356 9.21 -29.45 55.47
CA PHE A 356 10.48 -29.82 54.86
C PHE A 356 10.93 -31.16 55.42
N ASN A 357 11.24 -32.10 54.54
CA ASN A 357 11.87 -33.35 54.92
C ASN A 357 13.38 -33.13 54.98
N GLU A 358 13.97 -32.99 56.18
CA GLU A 358 15.38 -32.70 56.39
C GLU A 358 16.34 -33.81 55.92
N SER A 359 15.82 -34.97 55.52
CA SER A 359 16.63 -36.09 55.00
C SER A 359 16.70 -36.18 53.46
N PHE A 360 16.10 -35.25 52.73
CA PHE A 360 16.13 -35.24 51.27
C PHE A 360 17.41 -34.57 50.75
N ASN A 361 18.35 -35.36 50.23
CA ASN A 361 19.56 -34.87 49.56
C ASN A 361 19.43 -35.10 48.04
N PRO A 362 19.26 -34.07 47.23
CA PRO A 362 19.06 -34.19 45.78
C PRO A 362 20.34 -34.63 45.00
N PHE A 363 21.49 -34.74 45.66
CA PHE A 363 22.75 -35.11 45.05
C PHE A 363 23.20 -36.55 45.38
N GLN A 364 22.41 -37.38 46.07
CA GLN A 364 22.71 -38.80 46.22
C GLN A 364 22.32 -39.61 44.97
N LYS A 365 23.31 -40.15 44.28
CA LYS A 365 23.13 -41.12 43.18
C LYS A 365 22.64 -42.43 43.77
N ASN A 366 21.36 -42.76 43.58
CA ASN A 366 20.86 -44.10 43.86
C ASN A 366 21.29 -45.03 42.73
N THR A 367 22.13 -45.98 43.04
CA THR A 367 22.52 -47.13 42.21
C THR A 367 21.28 -48.01 42.01
N ILE A 368 20.77 -48.09 40.81
CA ILE A 368 19.65 -48.97 40.46
C ILE A 368 20.26 -50.39 40.30
N SER A 369 19.96 -51.27 41.24
CA SER A 369 20.07 -52.72 41.08
C SER A 369 18.69 -53.34 40.97
N ASN A 370 18.43 -53.92 39.79
CA ASN A 370 17.53 -55.03 39.46
C ASN A 370 16.17 -55.12 40.13
N LEU A 371 15.13 -55.11 39.35
CA LEU A 371 14.07 -56.10 39.49
C LEU A 371 13.41 -56.39 38.11
N LYS A 372 13.23 -57.68 37.93
CA LYS A 372 12.77 -58.46 36.78
C LYS A 372 11.30 -58.24 36.44
N ASN A 373 11.04 -58.43 35.14
CA ASN A 373 9.88 -59.09 34.49
C ASN A 373 8.69 -59.53 35.36
N ASP A 374 7.51 -59.13 34.94
CA ASP A 374 6.31 -59.98 34.78
C ASP A 374 5.36 -59.30 33.79
N VAL A 375 5.30 -59.81 32.56
CA VAL A 375 4.35 -60.75 31.96
C VAL A 375 2.89 -60.28 31.96
N PHE A 376 2.49 -60.02 30.72
CA PHE A 376 1.13 -60.00 30.12
C PHE A 376 0.05 -60.77 30.84
N ASP A 377 -1.16 -60.22 30.85
CA ASP A 377 -2.31 -60.95 30.35
C ASP A 377 -3.43 -60.06 29.77
N HIS A 378 -4.01 -60.55 28.67
CA HIS A 378 -5.16 -60.06 27.97
C HIS A 378 -6.46 -60.47 28.64
N ASN A 379 -7.52 -59.69 28.38
CA ASN A 379 -8.93 -59.97 28.28
C ASN A 379 -9.86 -59.23 29.24
N LYS A 380 -10.56 -58.27 28.80
CA LYS A 380 -11.98 -58.23 28.33
C LYS A 380 -12.30 -56.83 27.84
#